data_703f10efc428fccf941b6de7e06c9b24
#
_entry.id   703f10efc428fccf941b6de7e06c9b24
#
_cell.length_a   1.000
_cell.length_b   1.000
_cell.length_c   1.000
_cell.angle_alpha   90.00
_cell.angle_beta   90.00
_cell.angle_gamma   90.00
#
_symmetry.space_group_name_H-M   'P 1'
#
loop_
_entity.id
_entity.type
_entity.pdbx_description
1 polymer ?
#
loop_
_entity_poly.entity_id
_entity_poly.type
_entity_poly.pdbx_seq_one_letter_code
_entity_poly.pdbx_strand_id
1 'polypeptide(L)'
;MATSSQPIVIAHHIMWTLYGWWLPNDLRGSTSRTIRNDLVAELGELHFGRKQIQPAGRDIREFYLQAAAVLKYPLLSFAPKEFQAVSDALASAIDECKYTCYACAVMPDHVHLLIRKHRDLAEEMIEKIQSLSRKRLVTSGVRELEHPTWTRGGWKVFLDHPDEVRRTIGYVEQNPMKARLPAQTWPFVKEYDDWPLHRGHSLNSPYVRALRAAGRYPR
;
A
#
# COMPACT_ATOMS: atom_id res chain seq x y z
N MET A 1 -5.53 12.50 35.94
CA MET A 1 -5.68 12.60 34.47
C MET A 1 -4.93 11.44 33.87
N ALA A 2 -5.63 10.46 33.30
CA ALA A 2 -4.98 9.34 32.63
C ALA A 2 -4.34 9.87 31.33
N THR A 3 -3.02 9.86 31.26
CA THR A 3 -2.30 10.09 30.01
C THR A 3 -2.65 8.94 29.08
N SER A 4 -3.50 9.20 28.09
CA SER A 4 -3.78 8.28 27.00
C SER A 4 -2.46 8.03 26.26
N SER A 5 -1.76 6.95 26.62
CA SER A 5 -0.61 6.53 25.84
C SER A 5 -1.11 6.15 24.44
N GLN A 6 -0.61 6.84 23.43
CA GLN A 6 -0.94 6.49 22.05
C GLN A 6 -0.55 5.03 21.76
N PRO A 7 -1.38 4.27 21.04
CA PRO A 7 -1.07 2.89 20.72
C PRO A 7 0.24 2.79 19.94
N ILE A 8 1.07 1.83 20.30
CA ILE A 8 2.36 1.61 19.64
C ILE A 8 2.13 0.82 18.36
N VAL A 9 2.35 1.46 17.23
CA VAL A 9 2.27 0.83 15.92
C VAL A 9 3.27 -0.34 15.81
N ILE A 10 2.80 -1.49 15.33
CA ILE A 10 3.61 -2.70 15.13
C ILE A 10 3.79 -3.05 13.65
N ALA A 11 2.87 -2.65 12.79
CA ALA A 11 2.99 -2.83 11.35
C ALA A 11 2.29 -1.70 10.59
N HIS A 12 2.62 -1.57 9.33
CA HIS A 12 2.03 -0.62 8.40
C HIS A 12 1.46 -1.38 7.20
N HIS A 13 0.16 -1.27 6.96
CA HIS A 13 -0.41 -1.63 5.68
C HIS A 13 -0.31 -0.41 4.77
N ILE A 14 0.54 -0.50 3.77
CA ILE A 14 0.79 0.55 2.79
C ILE A 14 0.30 0.10 1.42
N MET A 15 -0.25 1.05 0.67
CA MET A 15 -0.80 0.81 -0.65
C MET A 15 -0.55 2.04 -1.52
N TRP A 16 -0.23 1.84 -2.78
CA TRP A 16 -0.16 2.92 -3.77
C TRP A 16 -0.54 2.40 -5.15
N THR A 17 -0.84 3.33 -6.05
CA THR A 17 -1.32 3.02 -7.38
C THR A 17 -0.26 3.24 -8.45
N LEU A 18 -0.49 2.69 -9.62
CA LEU A 18 0.24 3.01 -10.80
C LEU A 18 -0.16 4.40 -11.31
N TYR A 19 0.66 4.94 -12.22
CA TYR A 19 0.42 6.25 -12.81
C TYR A 19 -0.97 6.37 -13.42
N GLY A 20 -1.61 7.48 -13.12
CA GLY A 20 -2.92 7.85 -13.66
C GLY A 20 -4.11 7.30 -12.89
N TRP A 21 -3.92 6.36 -11.95
CA TRP A 21 -5.00 5.83 -11.12
C TRP A 21 -5.18 6.63 -9.83
N TRP A 22 -6.41 6.62 -9.30
CA TRP A 22 -6.78 7.32 -8.05
C TRP A 22 -6.43 8.80 -8.09
N LEU A 23 -6.85 9.46 -9.18
CA LEU A 23 -6.73 10.90 -9.34
C LEU A 23 -7.46 11.65 -8.22
N PRO A 24 -7.12 12.92 -7.94
CA PRO A 24 -7.77 13.69 -6.88
C PRO A 24 -9.30 13.74 -6.96
N ASN A 25 -9.84 13.68 -8.16
CA ASN A 25 -11.26 13.70 -8.48
C ASN A 25 -11.84 12.32 -8.83
N ASP A 26 -11.15 11.24 -8.46
CA ASP A 26 -11.69 9.88 -8.59
C ASP A 26 -12.98 9.72 -7.79
N LEU A 27 -14.00 9.24 -8.44
CA LEU A 27 -15.33 9.10 -7.86
C LEU A 27 -15.39 8.18 -6.63
N ARG A 28 -14.42 7.29 -6.48
CA ARG A 28 -14.25 6.39 -5.31
C ARG A 28 -13.69 7.12 -4.09
N GLY A 29 -13.13 8.31 -4.30
CA GLY A 29 -12.39 9.11 -3.34
C GLY A 29 -10.88 8.92 -3.46
N SER A 30 -10.13 9.90 -3.03
CA SER A 30 -8.66 9.93 -3.11
C SER A 30 -8.02 10.38 -1.80
N THR A 31 -6.69 10.27 -1.70
CA THR A 31 -5.91 10.81 -0.58
C THR A 31 -5.43 12.24 -0.82
N SER A 32 -5.68 12.79 -2.01
CA SER A 32 -5.26 14.12 -2.39
C SER A 32 -6.13 15.19 -1.72
N ARG A 33 -5.51 16.23 -1.23
CA ARG A 33 -6.21 17.40 -0.64
C ARG A 33 -6.32 18.58 -1.61
N THR A 34 -5.65 18.47 -2.76
CA THR A 34 -5.62 19.51 -3.79
C THR A 34 -5.51 18.88 -5.16
N ILE A 35 -6.05 19.54 -6.18
CA ILE A 35 -5.78 19.23 -7.58
C ILE A 35 -4.75 20.25 -8.05
N ARG A 36 -3.57 19.76 -8.48
CA ARG A 36 -2.43 20.60 -8.89
C ARG A 36 -2.29 20.77 -10.39
N ASN A 37 -3.02 19.98 -11.16
CA ASN A 37 -2.97 19.98 -12.61
C ASN A 37 -4.32 20.49 -13.14
N ASP A 38 -4.28 21.58 -13.89
CA ASP A 38 -5.49 22.25 -14.38
C ASP A 38 -6.33 21.34 -15.28
N LEU A 39 -5.68 20.54 -16.15
CA LEU A 39 -6.38 19.58 -16.99
C LEU A 39 -7.07 18.47 -16.18
N VAL A 40 -6.47 18.05 -15.07
CA VAL A 40 -7.12 17.11 -14.16
C VAL A 40 -8.26 17.79 -13.41
N ALA A 41 -8.16 19.09 -13.12
CA ALA A 41 -9.24 19.83 -12.47
C ALA A 41 -10.51 19.90 -13.33
N GLU A 42 -10.38 19.88 -14.64
CA GLU A 42 -11.51 19.86 -15.58
C GLU A 42 -12.34 18.57 -15.51
N LEU A 43 -11.78 17.47 -14.95
CA LEU A 43 -12.48 16.20 -14.78
C LEU A 43 -13.51 16.21 -13.64
N GLY A 44 -13.59 17.28 -12.85
CA GLY A 44 -14.56 17.44 -11.78
C GLY A 44 -13.94 17.77 -10.44
N GLU A 45 -14.77 17.73 -9.42
CA GLU A 45 -14.43 18.15 -8.07
C GLU A 45 -13.44 17.19 -7.38
N LEU A 46 -12.71 17.74 -6.40
CA LEU A 46 -11.86 16.96 -5.50
C LEU A 46 -12.71 16.03 -4.61
N HIS A 47 -12.35 14.76 -4.59
CA HIS A 47 -12.97 13.77 -3.70
C HIS A 47 -11.97 13.27 -2.66
N PHE A 48 -11.90 13.96 -1.51
CA PHE A 48 -11.04 13.55 -0.41
C PHE A 48 -11.65 12.43 0.43
N GLY A 49 -10.85 11.43 0.78
CA GLY A 49 -11.28 10.28 1.58
C GLY A 49 -12.07 9.23 0.79
N ARG A 50 -12.21 8.03 1.37
CA ARG A 50 -12.99 6.96 0.75
C ARG A 50 -14.49 7.23 0.91
N LYS A 51 -15.24 7.19 -0.18
CA LYS A 51 -16.70 7.29 -0.12
C LYS A 51 -17.30 6.00 0.45
N GLN A 52 -18.30 6.14 1.33
CA GLN A 52 -19.01 5.00 1.90
C GLN A 52 -19.79 4.23 0.82
N ILE A 53 -20.49 4.97 -0.06
CA ILE A 53 -21.19 4.40 -1.20
C ILE A 53 -20.25 4.48 -2.40
N GLN A 54 -19.88 3.33 -2.92
CA GLN A 54 -18.99 3.27 -4.08
C GLN A 54 -19.78 3.54 -5.37
N PRO A 55 -19.23 4.31 -6.32
CA PRO A 55 -19.86 4.57 -7.61
C PRO A 55 -19.99 3.30 -8.43
N ALA A 56 -20.93 3.31 -9.39
CA ALA A 56 -21.08 2.20 -10.32
C ALA A 56 -19.82 2.01 -11.17
N GLY A 57 -19.50 0.76 -11.50
CA GLY A 57 -18.31 0.47 -12.31
C GLY A 57 -18.32 1.12 -13.71
N ARG A 58 -19.53 1.42 -14.24
CA ARG A 58 -19.69 2.20 -15.47
C ARG A 58 -19.15 3.62 -15.30
N ASP A 59 -19.52 4.30 -14.23
CA ASP A 59 -19.15 5.69 -13.98
C ASP A 59 -17.63 5.81 -13.76
N ILE A 60 -17.03 4.82 -13.08
CA ILE A 60 -15.57 4.75 -12.93
C ILE A 60 -14.89 4.59 -14.29
N ARG A 61 -15.39 3.71 -15.16
CA ARG A 61 -14.82 3.53 -16.51
C ARG A 61 -14.92 4.78 -17.34
N GLU A 62 -16.07 5.45 -17.32
CA GLU A 62 -16.29 6.70 -18.06
C GLU A 62 -15.33 7.80 -17.56
N PHE A 63 -15.20 7.95 -16.24
CA PHE A 63 -14.23 8.86 -15.66
C PHE A 63 -12.80 8.61 -16.16
N TYR A 64 -12.34 7.35 -16.18
CA TYR A 64 -10.99 7.03 -16.64
C TYR A 64 -10.80 7.13 -18.16
N LEU A 65 -11.86 6.99 -18.95
CA LEU A 65 -11.80 7.32 -20.38
C LEU A 65 -11.56 8.81 -20.60
N GLN A 66 -12.23 9.68 -19.85
CA GLN A 66 -12.00 11.12 -19.89
C GLN A 66 -10.61 11.48 -19.33
N ALA A 67 -10.21 10.87 -18.22
CA ALA A 67 -8.89 11.09 -17.63
C ALA A 67 -7.75 10.73 -18.59
N ALA A 68 -7.89 9.66 -19.34
CA ALA A 68 -6.88 9.24 -20.31
C ALA A 68 -6.61 10.29 -21.41
N ALA A 69 -7.60 11.13 -21.73
CA ALA A 69 -7.45 12.19 -22.73
C ALA A 69 -6.63 13.40 -22.22
N VAL A 70 -6.59 13.62 -20.91
CA VAL A 70 -5.93 14.80 -20.30
C VAL A 70 -4.62 14.45 -19.58
N LEU A 71 -4.32 13.18 -19.36
CA LEU A 71 -3.08 12.76 -18.75
C LEU A 71 -1.91 12.89 -19.71
N LYS A 72 -0.75 13.34 -19.19
CA LYS A 72 0.49 13.49 -19.98
C LYS A 72 0.99 12.16 -20.55
N TYR A 73 0.79 11.06 -19.85
CA TYR A 73 1.16 9.71 -20.27
C TYR A 73 -0.06 8.80 -20.19
N PRO A 74 -0.11 7.69 -20.94
CA PRO A 74 -1.19 6.71 -20.84
C PRO A 74 -1.38 6.19 -19.42
N LEU A 75 -2.61 5.80 -19.10
CA LEU A 75 -2.89 5.05 -17.88
C LEU A 75 -2.04 3.78 -17.83
N LEU A 76 -1.36 3.57 -16.72
CA LEU A 76 -0.50 2.41 -16.57
C LEU A 76 -1.23 1.28 -15.85
N SER A 77 -1.16 0.09 -16.41
CA SER A 77 -1.64 -1.14 -15.76
C SER A 77 -0.61 -2.25 -15.94
N PHE A 78 -0.49 -3.12 -14.92
CA PHE A 78 0.29 -4.33 -15.05
C PHE A 78 -0.55 -5.45 -15.65
N ALA A 79 -0.05 -6.07 -16.71
CA ALA A 79 -0.60 -7.33 -17.19
C ALA A 79 -0.18 -8.49 -16.25
N PRO A 80 -0.97 -9.58 -16.13
CA PRO A 80 -0.62 -10.70 -15.25
C PRO A 80 0.78 -11.29 -15.50
N LYS A 81 1.26 -11.29 -16.74
CA LYS A 81 2.62 -11.72 -17.11
C LYS A 81 3.73 -10.85 -16.51
N GLU A 82 3.43 -9.64 -16.07
CA GLU A 82 4.39 -8.69 -15.49
C GLU A 82 4.45 -8.78 -13.97
N PHE A 83 3.48 -9.45 -13.32
CA PHE A 83 3.39 -9.50 -11.85
C PHE A 83 4.63 -10.07 -11.20
N GLN A 84 5.26 -11.08 -11.83
CA GLN A 84 6.52 -11.65 -11.31
C GLN A 84 7.63 -10.60 -11.31
N ALA A 85 7.82 -9.88 -12.40
CA ALA A 85 8.85 -8.84 -12.50
C ALA A 85 8.61 -7.69 -11.51
N VAL A 86 7.32 -7.33 -11.29
CA VAL A 86 6.95 -6.33 -10.28
C VAL A 86 7.26 -6.85 -8.88
N SER A 87 6.91 -8.09 -8.59
CA SER A 87 7.21 -8.76 -7.32
C SER A 87 8.73 -8.79 -7.05
N ASP A 88 9.54 -9.15 -8.04
CA ASP A 88 11.00 -9.18 -7.92
C ASP A 88 11.59 -7.78 -7.67
N ALA A 89 11.02 -6.77 -8.31
CA ALA A 89 11.42 -5.37 -8.08
C ALA A 89 11.06 -4.90 -6.66
N LEU A 90 9.89 -5.29 -6.15
CA LEU A 90 9.47 -5.01 -4.77
C LEU A 90 10.34 -5.78 -3.77
N ALA A 91 10.62 -7.06 -4.03
CA ALA A 91 11.50 -7.90 -3.21
C ALA A 91 12.89 -7.27 -3.05
N SER A 92 13.47 -6.83 -4.17
CA SER A 92 14.77 -6.15 -4.18
C SER A 92 14.75 -4.87 -3.33
N ALA A 93 13.71 -4.06 -3.46
CA ALA A 93 13.56 -2.83 -2.67
C ALA A 93 13.39 -3.12 -1.17
N ILE A 94 12.59 -4.13 -0.82
CA ILE A 94 12.34 -4.56 0.56
C ILE A 94 13.63 -5.08 1.21
N ASP A 95 14.42 -5.88 0.47
CA ASP A 95 15.70 -6.38 0.97
C ASP A 95 16.74 -5.26 1.15
N GLU A 96 16.86 -4.35 0.18
CA GLU A 96 17.78 -3.22 0.26
C GLU A 96 17.47 -2.32 1.46
N CYS A 97 16.18 -2.08 1.74
CA CYS A 97 15.74 -1.30 2.89
C CYS A 97 15.73 -2.09 4.20
N LYS A 98 16.00 -3.39 4.19
CA LYS A 98 15.93 -4.30 5.34
C LYS A 98 14.55 -4.33 6.01
N TYR A 99 13.49 -4.21 5.21
CA TYR A 99 12.13 -4.33 5.71
C TYR A 99 11.71 -5.80 5.85
N THR A 100 10.79 -6.05 6.76
CA THR A 100 10.09 -7.34 6.88
C THR A 100 8.70 -7.19 6.31
N CYS A 101 8.39 -7.94 5.25
CA CYS A 101 7.07 -7.94 4.61
C CYS A 101 6.29 -9.19 5.03
N TYR A 102 5.07 -9.00 5.55
CA TYR A 102 4.19 -10.08 5.98
C TYR A 102 3.09 -10.42 4.97
N ALA A 103 2.79 -9.52 4.05
CA ALA A 103 1.87 -9.78 2.95
C ALA A 103 2.15 -8.84 1.78
N CYS A 104 1.94 -9.33 0.57
CA CYS A 104 2.05 -8.56 -0.66
C CYS A 104 0.99 -9.01 -1.67
N ALA A 105 0.33 -8.05 -2.30
CA ALA A 105 -0.52 -8.28 -3.47
C ALA A 105 -0.16 -7.28 -4.58
N VAL A 106 0.15 -7.82 -5.76
CA VAL A 106 0.37 -7.04 -6.99
C VAL A 106 -0.93 -7.07 -7.79
N MET A 107 -1.55 -5.90 -7.94
CA MET A 107 -2.80 -5.74 -8.66
C MET A 107 -2.54 -5.01 -9.98
N PRO A 108 -3.47 -5.06 -10.94
CA PRO A 108 -3.27 -4.40 -12.24
C PRO A 108 -3.03 -2.89 -12.14
N ASP A 109 -3.61 -2.22 -11.16
CA ASP A 109 -3.60 -0.76 -11.00
C ASP A 109 -2.98 -0.28 -9.68
N HIS A 110 -2.63 -1.18 -8.76
CA HIS A 110 -2.06 -0.86 -7.45
C HIS A 110 -1.30 -2.03 -6.81
N VAL A 111 -0.62 -1.75 -5.71
CA VAL A 111 0.03 -2.77 -4.89
C VAL A 111 -0.34 -2.60 -3.42
N HIS A 112 -0.42 -3.71 -2.70
CA HIS A 112 -0.54 -3.75 -1.25
C HIS A 112 0.71 -4.36 -0.64
N LEU A 113 1.23 -3.76 0.42
CA LEU A 113 2.30 -4.32 1.24
C LEU A 113 1.94 -4.19 2.72
N LEU A 114 2.16 -5.23 3.47
CA LEU A 114 2.10 -5.20 4.92
C LEU A 114 3.53 -5.32 5.47
N ILE A 115 4.03 -4.20 5.99
CA ILE A 115 5.43 -4.08 6.45
C ILE A 115 5.45 -3.97 7.97
N ARG A 116 6.29 -4.77 8.62
CA ARG A 116 6.60 -4.68 10.05
C ARG A 116 7.10 -3.27 10.39
N LYS A 117 6.76 -2.78 11.59
CA LYS A 117 7.30 -1.52 12.10
C LYS A 117 8.82 -1.47 11.96
N HIS A 118 9.28 -0.41 11.36
CA HIS A 118 10.68 -0.07 11.16
C HIS A 118 10.99 1.31 11.76
N ARG A 119 12.25 1.73 11.75
CA ARG A 119 12.65 3.09 12.13
C ARG A 119 12.15 4.15 11.16
N ASP A 120 12.04 3.78 9.89
CA ASP A 120 11.52 4.68 8.85
C ASP A 120 10.02 4.90 9.04
N LEU A 121 9.54 6.08 8.73
CA LEU A 121 8.12 6.41 8.71
C LEU A 121 7.43 5.70 7.53
N ALA A 122 6.13 5.50 7.61
CA ALA A 122 5.37 4.85 6.53
C ALA A 122 5.50 5.58 5.19
N GLU A 123 5.57 6.91 5.22
CA GLU A 123 5.81 7.77 4.06
C GLU A 123 7.17 7.49 3.43
N GLU A 124 8.21 7.42 4.24
CA GLU A 124 9.59 7.12 3.81
C GLU A 124 9.69 5.71 3.23
N MET A 125 8.99 4.74 3.84
CA MET A 125 8.91 3.37 3.30
C MET A 125 8.31 3.36 1.91
N ILE A 126 7.18 4.06 1.70
CA ILE A 126 6.52 4.17 0.40
C ILE A 126 7.48 4.79 -0.63
N GLU A 127 8.09 5.94 -0.31
CA GLU A 127 8.98 6.65 -1.23
C GLU A 127 10.20 5.80 -1.62
N LYS A 128 10.84 5.15 -0.65
CA LYS A 128 11.98 4.26 -0.89
C LYS A 128 11.61 3.07 -1.77
N ILE A 129 10.51 2.36 -1.43
CA ILE A 129 10.09 1.19 -2.20
C ILE A 129 9.66 1.60 -3.61
N GLN A 130 8.92 2.70 -3.78
CA GLN A 130 8.55 3.23 -5.09
C GLN A 130 9.79 3.58 -5.94
N SER A 131 10.77 4.28 -5.36
CA SER A 131 11.98 4.69 -6.05
C SER A 131 12.82 3.48 -6.49
N LEU A 132 13.10 2.56 -5.58
CA LEU A 132 13.95 1.40 -5.84
C LEU A 132 13.28 0.40 -6.79
N SER A 133 11.99 0.10 -6.59
CA SER A 133 11.26 -0.81 -7.47
C SER A 133 11.10 -0.23 -8.88
N ARG A 134 10.83 1.08 -9.01
CA ARG A 134 10.81 1.75 -10.31
C ARG A 134 12.16 1.64 -11.02
N LYS A 135 13.26 1.95 -10.32
CA LYS A 135 14.62 1.81 -10.87
C LYS A 135 14.85 0.40 -11.40
N ARG A 136 14.45 -0.63 -10.65
CA ARG A 136 14.59 -2.02 -11.06
C ARG A 136 13.75 -2.36 -12.29
N LEU A 137 12.48 -1.94 -12.32
CA LEU A 137 11.57 -2.16 -13.46
C LEU A 137 12.07 -1.49 -14.74
N VAL A 138 12.65 -0.29 -14.65
CA VAL A 138 13.27 0.38 -15.80
C VAL A 138 14.54 -0.34 -16.24
N THR A 139 15.43 -0.67 -15.32
CA THR A 139 16.69 -1.37 -15.64
C THR A 139 16.45 -2.74 -16.27
N SER A 140 15.39 -3.44 -15.89
CA SER A 140 14.99 -4.73 -16.47
C SER A 140 14.19 -4.64 -17.77
N GLY A 141 13.95 -3.41 -18.28
CA GLY A 141 13.19 -3.20 -19.52
C GLY A 141 11.68 -3.44 -19.40
N VAL A 142 11.16 -3.64 -18.18
CA VAL A 142 9.70 -3.84 -17.95
C VAL A 142 8.96 -2.50 -18.05
N ARG A 143 9.65 -1.40 -17.74
CA ARG A 143 9.09 -0.03 -17.80
C ARG A 143 10.05 0.91 -18.50
N GLU A 144 9.46 1.91 -19.15
CA GLU A 144 10.19 2.97 -19.81
C GLU A 144 10.66 4.02 -18.79
N LEU A 145 11.81 4.62 -19.05
CA LEU A 145 12.39 5.64 -18.18
C LEU A 145 11.51 6.90 -18.10
N GLU A 146 10.93 7.30 -19.24
CA GLU A 146 10.15 8.55 -19.36
C GLU A 146 8.77 8.46 -18.71
N HIS A 147 8.18 7.25 -18.69
CA HIS A 147 6.85 7.03 -18.12
C HIS A 147 6.90 6.84 -16.61
N PRO A 148 6.17 7.64 -15.81
CA PRO A 148 6.06 7.39 -14.37
C PRO A 148 5.41 6.03 -14.10
N THR A 149 6.03 5.20 -13.28
CA THR A 149 5.45 3.90 -12.90
C THR A 149 4.41 4.05 -11.79
N TRP A 150 4.75 4.79 -10.75
CA TRP A 150 3.94 4.92 -9.55
C TRP A 150 3.33 6.32 -9.42
N THR A 151 2.12 6.39 -8.90
CA THR A 151 1.57 7.66 -8.36
C THR A 151 2.33 8.02 -7.09
N ARG A 152 2.71 9.28 -6.95
CA ARG A 152 3.47 9.76 -5.79
C ARG A 152 2.66 9.59 -4.50
N GLY A 153 3.31 9.12 -3.44
CA GLY A 153 2.70 8.86 -2.16
C GLY A 153 1.91 7.55 -2.14
N GLY A 154 0.98 7.43 -1.20
CA GLY A 154 0.18 6.23 -1.04
C GLY A 154 -0.70 6.30 0.20
N TRP A 155 -1.59 5.32 0.33
CA TRP A 155 -2.43 5.11 1.50
C TRP A 155 -1.66 4.30 2.55
N LYS A 156 -1.92 4.60 3.83
CA LYS A 156 -1.30 3.91 4.96
C LYS A 156 -2.29 3.70 6.09
N VAL A 157 -2.26 2.52 6.65
CA VAL A 157 -2.98 2.15 7.86
C VAL A 157 -1.97 1.68 8.88
N PHE A 158 -2.07 2.22 10.08
CA PHE A 158 -1.21 1.89 11.21
C PHE A 158 -1.89 0.79 12.02
N LEU A 159 -1.21 -0.32 12.21
CA LEU A 159 -1.71 -1.46 12.96
C LEU A 159 -1.00 -1.53 14.31
N ASP A 160 -1.76 -1.61 15.37
CA ASP A 160 -1.26 -1.60 16.75
C ASP A 160 -1.53 -2.91 17.51
N HIS A 161 -2.15 -3.90 16.86
CA HIS A 161 -2.49 -5.17 17.48
C HIS A 161 -2.19 -6.38 16.56
N PRO A 162 -1.66 -7.51 17.10
CA PRO A 162 -1.39 -8.71 16.31
C PRO A 162 -2.59 -9.25 15.53
N ASP A 163 -3.81 -9.17 16.08
CA ASP A 163 -5.00 -9.63 15.38
C ASP A 163 -5.36 -8.75 14.17
N GLU A 164 -5.03 -7.46 14.23
CA GLU A 164 -5.17 -6.57 13.06
C GLU A 164 -4.16 -6.94 11.98
N VAL A 165 -2.94 -7.29 12.37
CA VAL A 165 -1.92 -7.80 11.42
C VAL A 165 -2.43 -9.05 10.73
N ARG A 166 -2.93 -10.06 11.49
CA ARG A 166 -3.48 -11.30 10.91
C ARG A 166 -4.66 -11.05 9.99
N ARG A 167 -5.62 -10.20 10.40
CA ARG A 167 -6.76 -9.82 9.55
C ARG A 167 -6.30 -9.11 8.27
N THR A 168 -5.30 -8.25 8.37
CA THR A 168 -4.76 -7.51 7.22
C THR A 168 -3.99 -8.43 6.28
N ILE A 169 -3.25 -9.43 6.78
CA ILE A 169 -2.63 -10.47 5.95
C ILE A 169 -3.71 -11.15 5.10
N GLY A 170 -4.74 -11.72 5.73
CA GLY A 170 -5.84 -12.37 5.01
C GLY A 170 -6.57 -11.43 4.04
N TYR A 171 -6.71 -10.15 4.39
CA TYR A 171 -7.28 -9.15 3.47
C TYR A 171 -6.40 -8.97 2.23
N VAL A 172 -5.09 -8.80 2.39
CA VAL A 172 -4.13 -8.57 1.30
C VAL A 172 -4.07 -9.81 0.40
N GLU A 173 -3.97 -11.00 0.98
CA GLU A 173 -3.91 -12.27 0.24
C GLU A 173 -5.19 -12.55 -0.58
N GLN A 174 -6.35 -12.09 -0.12
CA GLN A 174 -7.62 -12.25 -0.82
C GLN A 174 -7.84 -11.24 -1.95
N ASN A 175 -7.09 -10.13 -2.02
CA ASN A 175 -7.33 -9.11 -3.04
C ASN A 175 -7.21 -9.64 -4.48
N PRO A 176 -6.18 -10.43 -4.85
CA PRO A 176 -6.10 -10.99 -6.19
C PRO A 176 -7.32 -11.83 -6.54
N MET A 177 -7.75 -12.72 -5.66
CA MET A 177 -8.90 -13.60 -5.90
C MET A 177 -10.22 -12.82 -6.03
N LYS A 178 -10.43 -11.78 -5.24
CA LYS A 178 -11.58 -10.87 -5.38
C LYS A 178 -11.60 -10.15 -6.72
N ALA A 179 -10.43 -9.91 -7.30
CA ALA A 179 -10.26 -9.35 -8.64
C ALA A 179 -10.23 -10.40 -9.75
N ARG A 180 -10.59 -11.67 -9.44
CA ARG A 180 -10.56 -12.82 -10.35
C ARG A 180 -9.16 -13.12 -10.92
N LEU A 181 -8.13 -12.81 -10.15
CA LEU A 181 -6.75 -13.18 -10.44
C LEU A 181 -6.36 -14.43 -9.63
N PRO A 182 -5.35 -15.19 -10.06
CA PRO A 182 -4.81 -16.29 -9.27
C PRO A 182 -4.31 -15.81 -7.90
N ALA A 183 -4.33 -16.71 -6.92
CA ALA A 183 -3.66 -16.48 -5.64
C ALA A 183 -2.16 -16.21 -5.88
N GLN A 184 -1.60 -15.31 -5.08
CA GLN A 184 -0.21 -14.89 -5.21
C GLN A 184 0.58 -15.34 -3.98
N THR A 185 1.76 -15.91 -4.22
CA THR A 185 2.72 -16.27 -3.17
C THR A 185 4.09 -15.78 -3.59
N TRP A 186 4.74 -15.00 -2.73
CA TRP A 186 6.01 -14.36 -3.04
C TRP A 186 7.09 -14.78 -2.06
N PRO A 187 8.29 -15.20 -2.51
CA PRO A 187 9.35 -15.73 -1.63
C PRO A 187 9.87 -14.73 -0.58
N PHE A 188 9.73 -13.42 -0.82
CA PHE A 188 10.16 -12.38 0.13
C PHE A 188 9.14 -12.10 1.23
N VAL A 189 7.91 -12.58 1.10
CA VAL A 189 6.87 -12.47 2.13
C VAL A 189 7.17 -13.50 3.22
N LYS A 190 7.28 -13.03 4.45
CA LYS A 190 7.54 -13.86 5.63
C LYS A 190 6.25 -14.16 6.37
N GLU A 191 6.16 -15.36 6.90
CA GLU A 191 5.10 -15.70 7.83
C GLU A 191 5.13 -14.75 9.03
N TYR A 192 3.96 -14.36 9.51
CA TYR A 192 3.86 -13.49 10.68
C TYR A 192 4.23 -14.28 11.95
N ASP A 193 5.27 -13.85 12.60
CA ASP A 193 5.90 -14.44 13.76
C ASP A 193 5.29 -13.99 15.09
N ASP A 194 4.09 -13.41 15.08
CA ASP A 194 3.43 -12.80 16.23
C ASP A 194 4.22 -11.66 16.90
N TRP A 195 5.16 -11.08 16.17
CA TRP A 195 5.86 -9.91 16.68
C TRP A 195 4.86 -8.78 17.04
N PRO A 196 4.99 -8.12 18.17
CA PRO A 196 6.08 -8.15 19.15
C PRO A 196 5.83 -9.08 20.37
N LEU A 197 4.91 -10.02 20.28
CA LEU A 197 4.54 -10.92 21.39
C LEU A 197 5.09 -12.35 21.23
N HIS A 198 5.90 -12.62 20.20
CA HIS A 198 6.53 -13.93 20.04
C HIS A 198 7.46 -14.30 21.22
N ARG A 199 7.78 -15.59 21.38
CA ARG A 199 8.54 -16.12 22.54
C ARG A 199 9.87 -15.44 22.80
N GLY A 200 10.55 -14.93 21.78
CA GLY A 200 11.83 -14.20 21.91
C GLY A 200 11.67 -12.72 22.26
N HIS A 201 10.43 -12.21 22.39
CA HIS A 201 10.21 -10.80 22.64
C HIS A 201 10.30 -10.47 24.12
N SER A 202 10.97 -9.34 24.44
CA SER A 202 11.10 -8.90 25.84
C SER A 202 9.75 -8.48 26.44
N LEU A 203 9.40 -9.10 27.57
CA LEU A 203 8.22 -8.73 28.36
C LEU A 203 8.28 -7.29 28.90
N ASN A 204 9.44 -6.66 28.87
CA ASN A 204 9.67 -5.26 29.26
C ASN A 204 9.74 -4.31 28.08
N SER A 205 9.45 -4.76 26.87
CA SER A 205 9.42 -3.88 25.69
C SER A 205 8.41 -2.74 25.87
N PRO A 206 8.62 -1.60 25.21
CA PRO A 206 7.66 -0.49 25.24
C PRO A 206 6.24 -0.92 24.86
N TYR A 207 6.11 -1.82 23.88
CA TYR A 207 4.83 -2.34 23.43
C TYR A 207 4.12 -3.17 24.52
N VAL A 208 4.82 -4.14 25.13
CA VAL A 208 4.25 -4.97 26.22
C VAL A 208 3.86 -4.11 27.41
N ARG A 209 4.69 -3.13 27.78
CA ARG A 209 4.36 -2.19 28.86
C ARG A 209 3.10 -1.39 28.55
N ALA A 210 2.95 -0.89 27.31
CA ALA A 210 1.77 -0.16 26.88
C ALA A 210 0.50 -1.05 26.92
N LEU A 211 0.59 -2.30 26.45
CA LEU A 211 -0.52 -3.25 26.52
C LEU A 211 -0.95 -3.56 27.96
N ARG A 212 0.01 -3.76 28.87
CA ARG A 212 -0.27 -3.98 30.29
C ARG A 212 -0.95 -2.76 30.92
N ALA A 213 -0.44 -1.56 30.66
CA ALA A 213 -1.02 -0.32 31.14
C ALA A 213 -2.46 -0.09 30.65
N ALA A 214 -2.75 -0.54 29.42
CA ALA A 214 -4.09 -0.48 28.83
C ALA A 214 -5.01 -1.64 29.24
N GLY A 215 -4.54 -2.59 30.07
CA GLY A 215 -5.31 -3.80 30.43
C GLY A 215 -5.56 -4.77 29.24
N ARG A 216 -4.83 -4.61 28.15
CA ARG A 216 -4.99 -5.37 26.89
C ARG A 216 -3.96 -6.49 26.72
N TYR A 217 -3.06 -6.69 27.68
CA TYR A 217 -2.07 -7.77 27.61
C TYR A 217 -2.75 -9.11 27.88
N PRO A 218 -2.59 -10.13 27.03
CA PRO A 218 -3.14 -11.47 27.26
C PRO A 218 -2.63 -12.04 28.60
N ARG A 219 -3.51 -12.66 29.37
CA ARG A 219 -3.18 -13.37 30.64
C ARG A 219 -2.58 -14.72 30.33
#